data_a320f56444b60cdf3391fefac7251872
#
_entry.id   a320f56444b60cdf3391fefac7251872
#
_cell.length_a   1.000
_cell.length_b   1.000
_cell.length_c   1.000
_cell.angle_alpha   90.00
_cell.angle_beta   90.00
_cell.angle_gamma   90.00
#
_symmetry.space_group_name_H-M   'P 1'
#
loop_
_entity.id
_entity.type
_entity.pdbx_description
1 polymer ?
#
loop_
_entity_poly.entity_id
_entity_poly.type
_entity_poly.pdbx_seq_one_letter_code
_entity_poly.pdbx_strand_id
1 'polypeptide(L)'
;MLNSTYRIYYENAVGRVVDDPLGFARLTYQSSVRVADSFHAFLGHVTRLMARRGDGCLLVDQRRMSPFTPDEQRYVIEQWLPRTVQEGGYRYGAVIVAEDVFARLATASVVTAVRELPMQYRYFEQEAEAIAWLLHQQRQG
;
A
#
# COMPACT_ATOMS: atom_id res chain seq x y z
N MET A 1 1.75 -9.50 -27.47
CA MET A 1 1.68 -9.24 -26.82
C MET A 1 1.50 -9.00 -25.95
N LEU A 2 1.42 -8.75 -25.76
CA LEU A 2 1.22 -8.51 -24.97
C LEU A 2 0.91 -8.08 -24.19
N ASN A 3 0.52 -7.94 -23.61
CA ASN A 3 0.24 -7.37 -22.97
C ASN A 3 -0.05 -7.20 -21.83
N SER A 4 0.17 -7.80 -21.41
CA SER A 4 -0.10 -7.77 -20.28
C SER A 4 0.27 -6.92 -19.47
N THR A 5 -0.14 -6.34 -19.10
CA THR A 5 0.36 -5.25 -18.62
C THR A 5 -0.35 -4.78 -17.44
N TYR A 6 0.09 -3.71 -16.88
CA TYR A 6 -0.56 -3.07 -15.78
C TYR A 6 -2.00 -2.77 -16.11
N ARG A 7 -2.87 -3.12 -15.17
CA ARG A 7 -4.25 -2.69 -15.22
C ARG A 7 -4.42 -1.65 -14.12
N ILE A 8 -4.50 -0.38 -14.51
CA ILE A 8 -4.75 0.70 -13.56
C ILE A 8 -6.18 0.55 -13.05
N TYR A 9 -6.31 0.31 -11.75
CA TYR A 9 -7.61 0.15 -11.12
C TYR A 9 -8.19 1.51 -10.75
N TYR A 10 -7.36 2.44 -10.26
CA TYR A 10 -7.78 3.79 -9.90
C TYR A 10 -6.56 4.71 -9.88
N GLU A 11 -6.77 5.97 -10.21
CA GLU A 11 -5.68 6.94 -10.22
C GLU A 11 -6.23 8.32 -9.90
N ASN A 12 -5.51 9.07 -9.06
CA ASN A 12 -5.79 10.49 -8.82
C ASN A 12 -4.48 11.19 -8.46
N ALA A 13 -4.56 12.42 -7.91
CA ALA A 13 -3.36 13.19 -7.60
C ALA A 13 -2.50 12.56 -6.52
N VAL A 14 -3.06 11.67 -5.68
CA VAL A 14 -2.30 10.99 -4.63
C VAL A 14 -1.36 9.95 -5.20
N GLY A 15 -1.80 9.23 -6.22
CA GLY A 15 -1.02 8.18 -6.83
C GLY A 15 -1.86 7.25 -7.68
N ARG A 16 -1.42 6.00 -7.74
CA ARG A 16 -2.00 5.01 -8.64
C ARG A 16 -2.22 3.68 -7.91
N VAL A 17 -3.39 3.10 -8.13
CA VAL A 17 -3.72 1.75 -7.63
C VAL A 17 -3.76 0.83 -8.85
N VAL A 18 -2.98 -0.23 -8.79
CA VAL A 18 -2.78 -1.14 -9.94
C VAL A 18 -3.08 -2.57 -9.52
N ASP A 19 -3.78 -3.27 -10.40
CA ASP A 19 -3.90 -4.72 -10.31
C ASP A 19 -2.71 -5.28 -11.08
N ASP A 20 -1.67 -5.67 -10.35
CA ASP A 20 -0.41 -6.05 -10.98
C ASP A 20 -0.52 -7.46 -11.56
N PRO A 21 -0.14 -7.65 -12.84
CA PRO A 21 -0.25 -8.98 -13.46
C PRO A 21 0.64 -10.04 -12.82
N LEU A 22 1.63 -9.64 -12.01
CA LEU A 22 2.45 -10.59 -11.27
C LEU A 22 1.69 -11.24 -10.12
N GLY A 23 0.54 -10.68 -9.71
CA GLY A 23 -0.32 -11.35 -8.75
C GLY A 23 -0.48 -10.67 -7.41
N PHE A 24 -0.54 -9.34 -7.37
CA PHE A 24 -0.78 -8.61 -6.11
C PHE A 24 -1.38 -7.24 -6.43
N ALA A 25 -2.00 -6.62 -5.44
CA ALA A 25 -2.41 -5.22 -5.56
C ALA A 25 -1.19 -4.33 -5.34
N ARG A 26 -1.12 -3.23 -6.08
CA ARG A 26 0.00 -2.30 -6.01
C ARG A 26 -0.51 -0.89 -5.80
N LEU A 27 0.10 -0.19 -4.87
CA LEU A 27 -0.21 1.18 -4.51
C LEU A 27 1.07 2.00 -4.71
N THR A 28 1.04 2.96 -5.62
CA THR A 28 2.19 3.83 -5.89
C THR A 28 1.83 5.26 -5.55
N TYR A 29 2.53 5.83 -4.59
CA TYR A 29 2.37 7.23 -4.24
C TYR A 29 3.17 8.11 -5.19
N GLN A 30 2.65 9.30 -5.47
CA GLN A 30 3.45 10.31 -6.14
C GLN A 30 3.66 11.49 -5.21
N SER A 31 4.63 12.33 -5.57
CA SER A 31 4.94 13.52 -4.79
C SER A 31 3.86 14.57 -5.03
N SER A 32 3.09 14.88 -3.99
CA SER A 32 2.00 15.86 -4.10
C SER A 32 1.53 16.28 -2.72
N VAL A 33 0.88 17.42 -2.66
CA VAL A 33 0.10 17.81 -1.49
C VAL A 33 -1.23 17.09 -1.62
N ARG A 34 -1.56 16.29 -0.63
CA ARG A 34 -2.77 15.47 -0.68
C ARG A 34 -3.95 16.20 -0.05
N VAL A 35 -5.07 16.18 -0.75
CA VAL A 35 -6.35 16.67 -0.25
C VAL A 35 -7.05 15.50 0.42
N ALA A 36 -7.67 15.73 1.58
CA ALA A 36 -8.25 14.67 2.39
C ALA A 36 -9.22 13.77 1.60
N ASP A 37 -10.15 14.36 0.86
CA ASP A 37 -11.12 13.56 0.10
C ASP A 37 -10.45 12.67 -0.95
N SER A 38 -9.44 13.21 -1.62
CA SER A 38 -8.68 12.43 -2.62
C SER A 38 -7.88 11.31 -1.97
N PHE A 39 -7.31 11.57 -0.80
CA PHE A 39 -6.54 10.57 -0.06
C PHE A 39 -7.46 9.43 0.40
N HIS A 40 -8.62 9.77 0.96
CA HIS A 40 -9.58 8.76 1.40
C HIS A 40 -10.13 7.93 0.24
N ALA A 41 -10.43 8.56 -0.89
CA ALA A 41 -10.90 7.86 -2.07
C ALA A 41 -9.84 6.91 -2.60
N PHE A 42 -8.60 7.37 -2.67
CA PHE A 42 -7.47 6.59 -3.15
C PHE A 42 -7.30 5.31 -2.31
N LEU A 43 -7.24 5.47 -0.99
CA LEU A 43 -7.08 4.33 -0.10
C LEU A 43 -8.30 3.41 -0.10
N GLY A 44 -9.49 3.97 -0.26
CA GLY A 44 -10.71 3.15 -0.37
C GLY A 44 -10.70 2.24 -1.58
N HIS A 45 -10.13 2.69 -2.69
CA HIS A 45 -10.00 1.84 -3.87
C HIS A 45 -8.97 0.74 -3.68
N VAL A 46 -7.93 0.99 -2.88
CA VAL A 46 -6.98 -0.07 -2.52
C VAL A 46 -7.72 -1.19 -1.77
N THR A 47 -8.55 -0.82 -0.80
CA THR A 47 -9.32 -1.80 -0.04
C THR A 47 -10.23 -2.63 -0.95
N ARG A 48 -10.91 -1.98 -1.89
CA ARG A 48 -11.80 -2.67 -2.82
C ARG A 48 -11.06 -3.63 -3.73
N LEU A 49 -9.92 -3.20 -4.25
CA LEU A 49 -9.11 -4.08 -5.10
C LEU A 49 -8.63 -5.29 -4.30
N MET A 50 -8.16 -5.08 -3.08
CA MET A 50 -7.69 -6.18 -2.25
C MET A 50 -8.81 -7.16 -1.92
N ALA A 51 -10.01 -6.66 -1.62
CA ALA A 51 -11.17 -7.51 -1.37
C ALA A 51 -11.51 -8.36 -2.60
N ARG A 52 -11.42 -7.75 -3.77
CA ARG A 52 -11.71 -8.42 -5.03
C ARG A 52 -10.67 -9.49 -5.35
N ARG A 53 -9.40 -9.23 -5.05
CA ARG A 53 -8.33 -10.18 -5.30
C ARG A 53 -8.33 -11.33 -4.30
N GLY A 54 -8.52 -11.03 -3.02
CA GLY A 54 -8.63 -12.06 -1.98
C GLY A 54 -7.33 -12.68 -1.52
N ASP A 55 -6.16 -12.19 -1.97
CA ASP A 55 -4.87 -12.80 -1.59
C ASP A 55 -4.18 -12.09 -0.42
N GLY A 56 -4.66 -10.91 -0.04
CA GLY A 56 -4.12 -10.17 1.09
C GLY A 56 -2.74 -9.56 0.89
N CYS A 57 -2.26 -9.52 -0.34
CA CYS A 57 -0.91 -9.04 -0.66
C CYS A 57 -0.95 -7.64 -1.28
N LEU A 58 -0.19 -6.72 -0.71
CA LEU A 58 -0.13 -5.34 -1.19
C LEU A 58 1.33 -4.89 -1.28
N LEU A 59 1.72 -4.39 -2.44
CA LEU A 59 3.00 -3.72 -2.60
C LEU A 59 2.75 -2.23 -2.51
N VAL A 60 3.45 -1.56 -1.57
CA VAL A 60 3.30 -0.13 -1.33
C VAL A 60 4.58 0.56 -1.77
N ASP A 61 4.50 1.29 -2.88
CA ASP A 61 5.65 2.01 -3.41
C ASP A 61 5.63 3.44 -2.88
N GLN A 62 6.49 3.71 -1.91
CA GLN A 62 6.57 5.02 -1.25
C GLN A 62 7.77 5.83 -1.72
N ARG A 63 8.47 5.40 -2.76
CA ARG A 63 9.72 6.06 -3.16
C ARG A 63 9.55 7.56 -3.34
N ARG A 64 8.45 8.00 -3.92
CA ARG A 64 8.21 9.42 -4.21
C ARG A 64 7.21 10.07 -3.26
N MET A 65 6.84 9.37 -2.19
CA MET A 65 5.80 9.85 -1.28
C MET A 65 6.29 11.02 -0.43
N SER A 66 5.47 12.06 -0.34
CA SER A 66 5.66 13.13 0.65
C SER A 66 5.23 12.60 2.02
N PRO A 67 5.84 13.08 3.12
CA PRO A 67 5.49 12.57 4.46
C PRO A 67 4.00 12.67 4.74
N PHE A 68 3.46 11.66 5.44
CA PHE A 68 2.09 11.74 5.93
C PHE A 68 1.98 12.89 6.93
N THR A 69 0.91 13.67 6.81
CA THR A 69 0.56 14.65 7.84
C THR A 69 0.02 13.92 9.08
N PRO A 70 -0.04 14.58 10.24
CA PRO A 70 -0.63 13.95 11.42
C PRO A 70 -2.07 13.46 11.20
N ASP A 71 -2.88 14.21 10.47
CA ASP A 71 -4.24 13.78 10.17
C ASP A 71 -4.27 12.57 9.26
N GLU A 72 -3.37 12.52 8.30
CA GLU A 72 -3.26 11.36 7.41
C GLU A 72 -2.81 10.13 8.19
N GLN A 73 -1.85 10.28 9.08
CA GLN A 73 -1.41 9.16 9.93
C GLN A 73 -2.58 8.64 10.77
N ARG A 74 -3.36 9.54 11.36
CA ARG A 74 -4.52 9.17 12.17
C ARG A 74 -5.55 8.41 11.34
N TYR A 75 -5.82 8.90 10.14
CA TYR A 75 -6.78 8.22 9.25
C TYR A 75 -6.31 6.81 8.91
N VAL A 76 -5.05 6.66 8.57
CA VAL A 76 -4.49 5.35 8.20
C VAL A 76 -4.55 4.40 9.40
N ILE A 77 -4.15 4.88 10.58
CA ILE A 77 -4.10 4.04 11.78
C ILE A 77 -5.49 3.66 12.27
N GLU A 78 -6.40 4.63 12.33
CA GLU A 78 -7.67 4.43 13.01
C GLU A 78 -8.77 3.92 12.09
N GLN A 79 -8.67 4.17 10.80
CA GLN A 79 -9.75 3.84 9.87
C GLN A 79 -9.32 2.92 8.75
N TRP A 80 -8.31 3.31 7.97
CA TRP A 80 -8.03 2.57 6.74
C TRP A 80 -7.44 1.19 6.99
N LEU A 81 -6.42 1.09 7.83
CA LEU A 81 -5.76 -0.21 8.07
C LEU A 81 -6.71 -1.20 8.74
N PRO A 82 -7.44 -0.84 9.81
CA PRO A 82 -8.39 -1.79 10.40
C PRO A 82 -9.46 -2.24 9.40
N ARG A 83 -9.98 -1.31 8.60
CA ARG A 83 -10.98 -1.63 7.60
C ARG A 83 -10.41 -2.57 6.52
N THR A 84 -9.19 -2.31 6.08
CA THR A 84 -8.59 -3.08 5.00
C THR A 84 -8.23 -4.48 5.46
N VAL A 85 -7.84 -4.65 6.73
CA VAL A 85 -7.67 -5.98 7.30
C VAL A 85 -9.00 -6.73 7.29
N GLN A 86 -10.06 -6.09 7.74
CA GLN A 86 -11.36 -6.73 7.88
C GLN A 86 -12.05 -6.96 6.54
N GLU A 87 -12.10 -5.95 5.68
CA GLU A 87 -12.84 -6.02 4.41
C GLU A 87 -11.98 -6.49 3.25
N GLY A 88 -10.71 -6.10 3.24
CA GLY A 88 -9.80 -6.43 2.16
C GLY A 88 -8.95 -7.66 2.40
N GLY A 89 -8.99 -8.22 3.60
CA GLY A 89 -8.18 -9.38 3.93
C GLY A 89 -6.69 -9.11 3.95
N TYR A 90 -6.28 -7.89 4.27
CA TYR A 90 -4.89 -7.45 4.23
C TYR A 90 -4.03 -8.29 5.17
N ARG A 91 -3.01 -8.95 4.66
CA ARG A 91 -2.12 -9.84 5.43
C ARG A 91 -0.64 -9.51 5.26
N TYR A 92 -0.22 -9.13 4.07
CA TYR A 92 1.21 -8.90 3.78
C TYR A 92 1.39 -7.60 3.04
N GLY A 93 2.18 -6.69 3.62
CA GLY A 93 2.53 -5.41 3.01
C GLY A 93 4.03 -5.31 2.76
N ALA A 94 4.42 -5.28 1.50
CA ALA A 94 5.81 -5.03 1.12
C ALA A 94 5.95 -3.55 0.79
N VAL A 95 6.76 -2.84 1.56
CA VAL A 95 6.92 -1.40 1.41
C VAL A 95 8.26 -1.11 0.77
N ILE A 96 8.24 -0.49 -0.41
CA ILE A 96 9.45 0.06 -1.01
C ILE A 96 9.63 1.44 -0.38
N VAL A 97 10.73 1.61 0.36
CA VAL A 97 10.90 2.75 1.26
C VAL A 97 10.98 4.08 0.51
N ALA A 98 10.49 5.12 1.17
CA ALA A 98 10.54 6.47 0.64
C ALA A 98 11.98 6.98 0.54
N GLU A 99 12.24 7.83 -0.45
CA GLU A 99 13.52 8.52 -0.55
C GLU A 99 13.65 9.59 0.53
N ASP A 100 12.53 10.20 0.90
CA ASP A 100 12.48 11.24 1.93
C ASP A 100 12.51 10.63 3.33
N VAL A 101 13.46 11.04 4.16
CA VAL A 101 13.64 10.48 5.50
C VAL A 101 12.42 10.77 6.40
N PHE A 102 11.76 11.91 6.22
CA PHE A 102 10.59 12.24 7.04
C PHE A 102 9.40 11.36 6.66
N ALA A 103 9.28 11.01 5.37
CA ALA A 103 8.26 10.07 4.94
C ALA A 103 8.51 8.68 5.53
N ARG A 104 9.77 8.25 5.60
CA ARG A 104 10.13 6.97 6.24
C ARG A 104 9.74 6.96 7.72
N LEU A 105 10.03 8.05 8.43
CA LEU A 105 9.71 8.15 9.85
C LEU A 105 8.20 8.13 10.09
N ALA A 106 7.45 8.84 9.26
CA ALA A 106 5.99 8.86 9.37
C ALA A 106 5.39 7.47 9.15
N THR A 107 5.90 6.74 8.16
CA THR A 107 5.45 5.37 7.90
C THR A 107 5.80 4.44 9.06
N ALA A 108 7.01 4.58 9.62
CA ALA A 108 7.42 3.77 10.76
C ALA A 108 6.51 4.01 11.97
N SER A 109 6.08 5.26 12.17
CA SER A 109 5.15 5.60 13.25
C SER A 109 3.81 4.89 13.06
N VAL A 110 3.31 4.87 11.82
CA VAL A 110 2.05 4.18 11.50
C VAL A 110 2.18 2.69 11.80
N VAL A 111 3.23 2.05 11.28
CA VAL A 111 3.42 0.60 11.45
C VAL A 111 3.53 0.23 12.93
N THR A 112 4.25 1.04 13.72
CA THR A 112 4.37 0.81 15.15
C THR A 112 3.01 0.90 15.84
N ALA A 113 2.20 1.88 15.45
CA ALA A 113 0.90 2.10 16.07
C ALA A 113 -0.09 0.96 15.79
N VAL A 114 0.08 0.22 14.69
CA VAL A 114 -0.86 -0.84 14.29
C VAL A 114 -0.26 -2.24 14.44
N ARG A 115 0.78 -2.40 15.22
CA ARG A 115 1.47 -3.69 15.36
C ARG A 115 0.58 -4.81 15.89
N GLU A 116 -0.55 -4.48 16.50
CA GLU A 116 -1.50 -5.49 17.00
C GLU A 116 -2.42 -6.03 15.92
N LEU A 117 -2.48 -5.39 14.77
CA LEU A 117 -3.24 -5.92 13.65
C LEU A 117 -2.52 -7.14 13.05
N PRO A 118 -3.26 -8.07 12.44
CA PRO A 118 -2.67 -9.33 11.99
C PRO A 118 -1.89 -9.25 10.68
N MET A 119 -1.53 -8.06 10.24
CA MET A 119 -0.71 -7.90 9.04
C MET A 119 0.76 -8.00 9.36
N GLN A 120 1.53 -8.42 8.36
CA GLN A 120 2.98 -8.39 8.43
C GLN A 120 3.49 -7.38 7.42
N TYR A 121 4.34 -6.46 7.89
CA TYR A 121 5.01 -5.48 7.03
C TYR A 121 6.47 -5.83 6.89
N ARG A 122 7.01 -5.57 5.69
CA ARG A 122 8.44 -5.66 5.50
C ARG A 122 8.88 -4.52 4.59
N TYR A 123 10.03 -3.92 4.92
CA TYR A 123 10.59 -2.80 4.16
C TYR A 123 11.66 -3.28 3.21
N PHE A 124 11.70 -2.68 2.02
CA PHE A 124 12.66 -3.03 0.98
C PHE A 124 13.19 -1.76 0.33
N GLU A 125 14.45 -1.78 -0.08
CA GLU A 125 15.01 -0.72 -0.90
C GLU A 125 14.92 -1.03 -2.38
N GLN A 126 14.75 -2.31 -2.74
CA GLN A 126 14.69 -2.74 -4.13
C GLN A 126 13.33 -3.35 -4.44
N GLU A 127 12.76 -2.91 -5.56
CA GLU A 127 11.45 -3.39 -5.97
C GLU A 127 11.44 -4.90 -6.20
N ALA A 128 12.48 -5.43 -6.84
CA ALA A 128 12.55 -6.87 -7.14
C ALA A 128 12.47 -7.73 -5.88
N GLU A 129 13.10 -7.27 -4.79
CA GLU A 129 13.07 -8.01 -3.52
C GLU A 129 11.70 -7.96 -2.87
N ALA A 130 11.03 -6.80 -2.98
CA ALA A 130 9.67 -6.65 -2.45
C ALA A 130 8.70 -7.58 -3.17
N ILE A 131 8.80 -7.64 -4.49
CA ILE A 131 7.96 -8.52 -5.32
C ILE A 131 8.21 -9.98 -4.96
N ALA A 132 9.50 -10.37 -4.87
CA ALA A 132 9.85 -11.75 -4.55
C ALA A 132 9.29 -12.17 -3.20
N TRP A 133 9.36 -11.28 -2.21
CA TRP A 133 8.83 -11.58 -0.88
C TRP A 133 7.31 -11.77 -0.91
N LEU A 134 6.59 -10.88 -1.60
CA LEU A 134 5.13 -11.00 -1.70
C LEU A 134 4.70 -12.28 -2.38
N LEU A 135 5.35 -12.63 -3.48
CA LEU A 135 5.01 -13.86 -4.19
C LEU A 135 5.31 -15.09 -3.35
N HIS A 136 6.38 -15.03 -2.54
CA HIS A 136 6.70 -16.13 -1.63
C HIS A 136 5.61 -16.27 -0.55
N GLN A 137 5.15 -15.18 0.04
CA GLN A 137 4.11 -15.22 1.05
C GLN A 137 2.80 -15.78 0.47
N GLN A 138 2.48 -15.39 -0.74
CA GLN A 138 1.28 -15.83 -1.42
C GLN A 138 1.29 -17.36 -1.59
N ARG A 139 2.45 -17.93 -1.94
CA ARG A 139 2.58 -19.37 -2.11
C ARG A 139 2.50 -20.14 -0.77
N GLN A 140 2.89 -19.49 0.33
CA GLN A 140 2.82 -20.12 1.65
C GLN A 140 1.43 -20.04 2.26
N GLY A 141 0.68 -19.05 1.83
CA GLY A 141 -0.64 -18.82 2.35
C GLY A 141 -1.73 -19.48 1.57
#